data_57c96158003c1fc41e7d94be5dca6212
#
_entry.id   57c96158003c1fc41e7d94be5dca6212
#
_cell.length_a   1.000
_cell.length_b   1.000
_cell.length_c   1.000
_cell.angle_alpha   90.00
_cell.angle_beta   90.00
_cell.angle_gamma   90.00
#
_symmetry.space_group_name_H-M   'P 1'
#
loop_
_entity.id
_entity.type
_entity.pdbx_description
1 polymer ?
#
loop_
_entity_poly.entity_id
_entity_poly.type
_entity_poly.pdbx_seq_one_letter_code
_entity_poly.pdbx_strand_id
1 'polypeptide(L)'
;MFADYHVHTEFSDDSVYPMEQAVQGAIAMGMDEICFTDHVDYGIKQDWDCGQPILYREKEPLANVDYPMYVTKIRELQEQYESKIQIRMGIEFGVQVHTIPLYKALVHKYFFDFIILSIHQVDDQEFWTQDFQRGKSQKEYNEKYYQEMLHVVKEYRDYSVLGHMDLIVRYDEKGEYPFGKVKPMIAEILETVIADGMGIELNTSYHRYGLKNTMPSVDILKLYRELGGEIITIGSDSHKAEHLGTYIEEGKLLLKELGFRYFCTYEKQQPIFHST
;
A
#
# COMPACT_ATOMS: atom_id res chain seq x y z
N MET A 1 -2.95 -19.07 -8.70
CA MET A 1 -2.50 -18.31 -7.53
C MET A 1 -3.56 -17.30 -7.14
N PHE A 2 -4.13 -17.45 -5.93
CA PHE A 2 -5.05 -16.50 -5.34
C PHE A 2 -4.38 -15.92 -4.10
N ALA A 3 -3.98 -14.66 -4.15
CA ALA A 3 -3.21 -13.99 -3.09
C ALA A 3 -3.71 -12.57 -2.86
N ASP A 4 -3.69 -12.12 -1.60
CA ASP A 4 -4.00 -10.74 -1.21
C ASP A 4 -2.76 -10.09 -0.61
N TYR A 5 -2.28 -9.02 -1.24
CA TYR A 5 -1.02 -8.37 -0.90
C TYR A 5 -1.21 -7.00 -0.24
N HIS A 6 -2.41 -6.73 0.32
CA HIS A 6 -2.68 -5.53 1.08
C HIS A 6 -3.76 -5.79 2.15
N VAL A 7 -3.32 -6.20 3.34
CA VAL A 7 -4.21 -6.61 4.43
C VAL A 7 -3.76 -5.98 5.75
N HIS A 8 -4.67 -5.26 6.41
CA HIS A 8 -4.49 -4.65 7.72
C HIS A 8 -5.18 -5.45 8.82
N THR A 9 -4.60 -5.39 10.00
CA THR A 9 -5.05 -6.14 11.16
C THR A 9 -5.14 -5.24 12.41
N GLU A 10 -5.39 -5.84 13.58
CA GLU A 10 -5.37 -5.14 14.87
C GLU A 10 -4.03 -4.45 15.20
N PHE A 11 -3.02 -4.61 14.35
CA PHE A 11 -1.74 -3.89 14.48
C PHE A 11 -1.73 -2.53 13.79
N SER A 12 -2.74 -2.23 12.95
CA SER A 12 -3.00 -0.89 12.41
C SER A 12 -3.99 -0.14 13.29
N ASP A 13 -3.82 1.17 13.43
CA ASP A 13 -4.69 2.04 14.22
C ASP A 13 -6.13 2.14 13.71
N ASP A 14 -6.35 1.83 12.44
CA ASP A 14 -7.64 1.92 11.74
C ASP A 14 -8.29 0.54 11.47
N SER A 15 -7.73 -0.53 12.05
CA SER A 15 -8.30 -1.87 11.95
C SER A 15 -8.40 -2.55 13.32
N VAL A 16 -9.49 -3.26 13.53
CA VAL A 16 -9.71 -4.14 14.70
C VAL A 16 -9.80 -5.62 14.29
N TYR A 17 -9.40 -5.93 13.05
CA TYR A 17 -9.53 -7.27 12.49
C TYR A 17 -8.39 -8.17 13.01
N PRO A 18 -8.68 -9.17 13.85
CA PRO A 18 -7.63 -10.02 14.41
C PRO A 18 -6.87 -10.76 13.30
N MET A 19 -5.54 -10.70 13.33
CA MET A 19 -4.66 -11.26 12.30
C MET A 19 -4.92 -12.77 12.09
N GLU A 20 -5.13 -13.53 13.16
CA GLU A 20 -5.46 -14.95 13.03
C GLU A 20 -6.80 -15.20 12.35
N GLN A 21 -7.81 -14.34 12.58
CA GLN A 21 -9.09 -14.44 11.86
C GLN A 21 -8.93 -14.11 10.38
N ALA A 22 -8.02 -13.18 10.02
CA ALA A 22 -7.69 -12.91 8.62
C ALA A 22 -7.06 -14.14 7.95
N VAL A 23 -6.14 -14.84 8.62
CA VAL A 23 -5.57 -16.09 8.12
C VAL A 23 -6.66 -17.17 7.93
N GLN A 24 -7.55 -17.34 8.93
CA GLN A 24 -8.64 -18.31 8.84
C GLN A 24 -9.63 -17.95 7.72
N GLY A 25 -9.92 -16.67 7.53
CA GLY A 25 -10.74 -16.17 6.43
C GLY A 25 -10.11 -16.46 5.08
N ALA A 26 -8.82 -16.18 4.91
CA ALA A 26 -8.06 -16.46 3.69
C ALA A 26 -8.07 -17.97 3.34
N ILE A 27 -7.86 -18.84 4.33
CA ILE A 27 -7.96 -20.29 4.16
C ILE A 27 -9.37 -20.72 3.72
N ALA A 28 -10.40 -20.16 4.37
CA ALA A 28 -11.80 -20.49 4.05
C ALA A 28 -12.19 -20.06 2.61
N MET A 29 -11.56 -19.00 2.09
CA MET A 29 -11.72 -18.53 0.71
C MET A 29 -10.89 -19.33 -0.29
N GLY A 30 -9.98 -20.20 0.18
CA GLY A 30 -9.07 -20.95 -0.68
C GLY A 30 -7.93 -20.10 -1.24
N MET A 31 -7.48 -19.08 -0.52
CA MET A 31 -6.28 -18.33 -0.88
C MET A 31 -5.04 -19.21 -0.75
N ASP A 32 -4.11 -19.03 -1.67
CA ASP A 32 -2.79 -19.67 -1.65
C ASP A 32 -1.83 -18.89 -0.74
N GLU A 33 -1.93 -17.56 -0.72
CA GLU A 33 -1.00 -16.68 0.00
C GLU A 33 -1.69 -15.41 0.51
N ILE A 34 -1.31 -14.94 1.72
CA ILE A 34 -1.74 -13.67 2.30
C ILE A 34 -0.50 -12.89 2.78
N CYS A 35 -0.47 -11.59 2.51
CA CYS A 35 0.58 -10.69 2.99
C CYS A 35 -0.02 -9.63 3.90
N PHE A 36 0.41 -9.59 5.16
CA PHE A 36 0.03 -8.53 6.08
C PHE A 36 0.85 -7.28 5.84
N THR A 37 0.21 -6.12 5.85
CA THR A 37 0.81 -4.84 5.47
C THR A 37 0.31 -3.70 6.38
N ASP A 38 0.36 -3.92 7.69
CA ASP A 38 -0.09 -2.93 8.67
C ASP A 38 0.71 -1.62 8.58
N HIS A 39 0.10 -0.51 9.04
CA HIS A 39 0.57 0.85 8.80
C HIS A 39 1.79 1.29 9.61
N VAL A 40 2.69 2.01 8.94
CA VAL A 40 3.71 2.87 9.56
C VAL A 40 3.68 4.24 8.88
N ASP A 41 3.31 5.29 9.62
CA ASP A 41 3.12 6.66 9.11
C ASP A 41 3.89 7.68 9.95
N TYR A 42 5.22 7.72 9.80
CA TYR A 42 6.05 8.72 10.49
C TYR A 42 5.68 10.15 10.09
N GLY A 43 5.71 11.04 11.08
CA GLY A 43 5.23 12.42 10.97
C GLY A 43 3.81 12.59 11.56
N ILE A 44 2.99 11.54 11.47
CA ILE A 44 1.65 11.48 12.09
C ILE A 44 1.65 10.57 13.31
N LYS A 45 2.26 9.39 13.18
CA LYS A 45 2.30 8.35 14.21
C LYS A 45 3.69 8.22 14.81
N GLN A 46 3.77 7.65 16.00
CA GLN A 46 5.00 7.43 16.76
C GLN A 46 5.22 5.93 17.00
N ASP A 47 6.47 5.50 17.11
CA ASP A 47 6.78 4.15 17.56
C ASP A 47 6.50 4.00 19.06
N TRP A 48 6.02 2.83 19.48
CA TRP A 48 5.72 2.54 20.89
C TRP A 48 6.92 2.71 21.82
N ASP A 49 8.13 2.47 21.30
CA ASP A 49 9.40 2.57 22.03
C ASP A 49 10.14 3.89 21.80
N CYS A 50 9.49 4.92 21.28
CA CYS A 50 10.09 6.23 20.99
C CYS A 50 10.51 7.03 22.25
N GLY A 51 10.18 6.54 23.44
CA GLY A 51 10.51 7.19 24.71
C GLY A 51 9.67 8.43 25.04
N GLN A 52 8.63 8.69 24.25
CA GLN A 52 7.65 9.76 24.48
C GLN A 52 6.27 9.14 24.72
N PRO A 53 5.34 9.82 25.44
CA PRO A 53 3.97 9.39 25.55
C PRO A 53 3.31 9.31 24.17
N ILE A 54 2.62 8.19 23.91
CA ILE A 54 1.82 8.04 22.68
C ILE A 54 0.69 9.06 22.69
N LEU A 55 0.54 9.78 21.60
CA LEU A 55 -0.58 10.68 21.36
C LEU A 55 -1.83 9.87 20.98
N TYR A 56 -3.00 10.43 21.25
CA TYR A 56 -4.27 9.82 20.91
C TYR A 56 -5.12 10.78 20.09
N ARG A 57 -5.78 10.25 19.07
CA ARG A 57 -6.88 10.91 18.36
C ARG A 57 -8.17 10.27 18.87
N GLU A 58 -8.97 11.03 19.62
CA GLU A 58 -10.12 10.49 20.34
C GLU A 58 -9.73 9.34 21.29
N LYS A 59 -9.93 8.09 20.89
CA LYS A 59 -9.58 6.89 21.65
C LYS A 59 -8.49 6.03 21.00
N GLU A 60 -8.16 6.33 19.75
CA GLU A 60 -7.20 5.56 18.98
C GLU A 60 -5.78 6.10 19.18
N PRO A 61 -4.79 5.24 19.46
CA PRO A 61 -3.42 5.66 19.60
C PRO A 61 -2.85 6.07 18.24
N LEU A 62 -2.18 7.23 18.18
CA LEU A 62 -1.39 7.61 17.00
C LEU A 62 -0.03 6.90 17.07
N ALA A 63 -0.06 5.58 16.91
CA ALA A 63 1.10 4.72 17.01
C ALA A 63 1.28 3.88 15.75
N ASN A 64 2.53 3.68 15.37
CA ASN A 64 2.91 2.72 14.36
C ASN A 64 2.74 1.28 14.87
N VAL A 65 2.90 0.30 14.01
CA VAL A 65 2.93 -1.11 14.35
C VAL A 65 3.86 -1.36 15.56
N ASP A 66 3.41 -2.16 16.53
CA ASP A 66 4.30 -2.74 17.54
C ASP A 66 5.14 -3.84 16.88
N TYR A 67 6.30 -3.46 16.35
CA TYR A 67 7.13 -4.34 15.52
C TYR A 67 7.51 -5.67 16.19
N PRO A 68 7.95 -5.71 17.46
CA PRO A 68 8.25 -6.98 18.13
C PRO A 68 7.04 -7.91 18.21
N MET A 69 5.87 -7.36 18.58
CA MET A 69 4.63 -8.14 18.66
C MET A 69 4.15 -8.59 17.29
N TYR A 70 4.19 -7.71 16.28
CA TYR A 70 3.82 -7.99 14.90
C TYR A 70 4.64 -9.14 14.30
N VAL A 71 5.97 -9.03 14.38
CA VAL A 71 6.89 -10.05 13.89
C VAL A 71 6.68 -11.38 14.59
N THR A 72 6.48 -11.37 15.93
CA THR A 72 6.24 -12.58 16.71
C THR A 72 4.94 -13.24 16.28
N LYS A 73 3.84 -12.45 16.18
CA LYS A 73 2.52 -12.97 15.80
C LYS A 73 2.51 -13.58 14.40
N ILE A 74 3.14 -12.93 13.42
CA ILE A 74 3.23 -13.48 12.06
C ILE A 74 4.00 -14.82 12.06
N ARG A 75 5.12 -14.91 12.77
CA ARG A 75 5.91 -16.16 12.85
C ARG A 75 5.12 -17.30 13.49
N GLU A 76 4.40 -17.03 14.58
CA GLU A 76 3.51 -18.02 15.20
C GLU A 76 2.45 -18.53 14.21
N LEU A 77 1.83 -17.62 13.44
CA LEU A 77 0.83 -17.98 12.44
C LEU A 77 1.44 -18.72 11.24
N GLN A 78 2.65 -18.36 10.81
CA GLN A 78 3.39 -19.08 9.78
C GLN A 78 3.62 -20.56 10.19
N GLU A 79 4.06 -20.81 11.43
CA GLU A 79 4.24 -22.16 11.95
C GLU A 79 2.90 -22.89 12.09
N GLN A 80 1.88 -22.24 12.66
CA GLN A 80 0.58 -22.85 12.92
C GLN A 80 -0.16 -23.27 11.64
N TYR A 81 -0.01 -22.50 10.57
CA TYR A 81 -0.76 -22.67 9.32
C TYR A 81 0.12 -23.08 8.11
N GLU A 82 1.38 -23.48 8.33
CA GLU A 82 2.38 -23.83 7.32
C GLU A 82 1.85 -24.73 6.18
N SER A 83 1.02 -25.72 6.52
CA SER A 83 0.48 -26.68 5.54
C SER A 83 -0.80 -26.20 4.85
N LYS A 84 -1.32 -25.02 5.17
CA LYS A 84 -2.63 -24.54 4.72
C LYS A 84 -2.57 -23.32 3.84
N ILE A 85 -1.68 -22.38 4.12
CA ILE A 85 -1.56 -21.10 3.42
C ILE A 85 -0.15 -20.54 3.60
N GLN A 86 0.37 -19.86 2.59
CA GLN A 86 1.59 -19.07 2.74
C GLN A 86 1.26 -17.71 3.39
N ILE A 87 1.94 -17.37 4.48
CA ILE A 87 1.77 -16.09 5.16
C ILE A 87 3.06 -15.29 4.96
N ARG A 88 2.96 -14.09 4.40
CA ARG A 88 4.08 -13.18 4.17
C ARG A 88 4.08 -12.04 5.18
N MET A 89 5.27 -11.69 5.63
CA MET A 89 5.50 -10.56 6.52
C MET A 89 5.77 -9.32 5.68
N GLY A 90 4.73 -8.54 5.45
CA GLY A 90 4.84 -7.25 4.78
C GLY A 90 4.66 -6.09 5.74
N ILE A 91 4.65 -4.89 5.20
CA ILE A 91 4.40 -3.63 5.90
C ILE A 91 3.97 -2.56 4.88
N GLU A 92 3.14 -1.60 5.28
CA GLU A 92 2.83 -0.43 4.47
C GLU A 92 3.41 0.84 5.10
N PHE A 93 4.22 1.56 4.34
CA PHE A 93 4.90 2.79 4.74
C PHE A 93 4.24 4.01 4.11
N GLY A 94 3.69 4.91 4.92
CA GLY A 94 3.22 6.22 4.49
C GLY A 94 4.36 7.23 4.52
N VAL A 95 5.16 7.26 3.45
CA VAL A 95 6.45 7.98 3.40
C VAL A 95 6.27 9.44 2.98
N GLN A 96 7.01 10.32 3.64
CA GLN A 96 7.24 11.71 3.23
C GLN A 96 8.74 11.94 3.10
N VAL A 97 9.17 12.88 2.29
CA VAL A 97 10.61 13.14 2.07
C VAL A 97 11.36 13.33 3.39
N HIS A 98 10.82 14.12 4.32
CA HIS A 98 11.48 14.42 5.60
C HIS A 98 11.48 13.23 6.58
N THR A 99 10.64 12.20 6.36
CA THR A 99 10.57 11.00 7.22
C THR A 99 11.42 9.83 6.70
N ILE A 100 11.97 9.90 5.49
CA ILE A 100 12.81 8.85 4.87
C ILE A 100 13.89 8.29 5.81
N PRO A 101 14.63 9.10 6.60
CA PRO A 101 15.66 8.56 7.50
C PRO A 101 15.12 7.56 8.53
N LEU A 102 13.86 7.73 8.98
CA LEU A 102 13.22 6.84 9.95
C LEU A 102 12.91 5.48 9.32
N TYR A 103 12.37 5.46 8.09
CA TYR A 103 12.11 4.24 7.34
C TYR A 103 13.38 3.47 7.01
N LYS A 104 14.46 4.17 6.62
CA LYS A 104 15.78 3.54 6.44
C LYS A 104 16.28 2.87 7.72
N ALA A 105 16.11 3.50 8.87
CA ALA A 105 16.47 2.90 10.15
C ALA A 105 15.61 1.67 10.47
N LEU A 106 14.31 1.72 10.16
CA LEU A 106 13.37 0.63 10.41
C LEU A 106 13.72 -0.63 9.61
N VAL A 107 13.98 -0.52 8.30
CA VAL A 107 14.32 -1.68 7.46
C VAL A 107 15.67 -2.28 7.79
N HIS A 108 16.58 -1.55 8.45
CA HIS A 108 17.80 -2.11 9.00
C HIS A 108 17.56 -2.89 10.30
N LYS A 109 16.49 -2.62 11.03
CA LYS A 109 16.16 -3.27 12.30
C LYS A 109 15.26 -4.50 12.12
N TYR A 110 14.33 -4.44 11.16
CA TYR A 110 13.35 -5.49 10.87
C TYR A 110 13.38 -5.88 9.40
N PHE A 111 13.30 -7.17 9.14
CA PHE A 111 13.20 -7.70 7.77
C PHE A 111 11.73 -7.94 7.41
N PHE A 112 11.32 -7.46 6.23
CA PHE A 112 10.01 -7.71 5.65
C PHE A 112 10.15 -8.42 4.30
N ASP A 113 9.24 -9.33 3.98
CA ASP A 113 9.17 -9.99 2.67
C ASP A 113 8.71 -9.02 1.57
N PHE A 114 7.87 -8.05 1.97
CA PHE A 114 7.20 -7.12 1.07
C PHE A 114 6.98 -5.77 1.74
N ILE A 115 7.20 -4.69 1.02
CA ILE A 115 7.01 -3.32 1.52
C ILE A 115 6.20 -2.55 0.49
N ILE A 116 5.05 -2.03 0.90
CA ILE A 116 4.28 -1.05 0.13
C ILE A 116 4.79 0.33 0.51
N LEU A 117 5.19 1.13 -0.49
CA LEU A 117 5.43 2.55 -0.32
C LEU A 117 4.16 3.30 -0.69
N SER A 118 3.62 4.07 0.23
CA SER A 118 2.41 4.86 0.07
C SER A 118 2.64 6.33 0.41
N ILE A 119 1.79 7.20 -0.12
CA ILE A 119 1.73 8.60 0.28
C ILE A 119 0.36 8.84 0.94
N HIS A 120 0.30 8.83 2.27
CA HIS A 120 -0.92 9.02 3.07
C HIS A 120 -1.12 10.47 3.52
N GLN A 121 -0.03 11.21 3.58
CA GLN A 121 0.04 12.60 4.01
C GLN A 121 1.14 13.34 3.26
N VAL A 122 1.03 14.67 3.24
CA VAL A 122 2.07 15.59 2.75
C VAL A 122 2.21 16.75 3.72
N ASP A 123 3.42 17.10 4.14
CA ASP A 123 3.72 18.08 5.19
C ASP A 123 2.98 17.75 6.52
N ASP A 124 2.94 16.46 6.90
CA ASP A 124 2.21 15.95 8.06
C ASP A 124 0.70 16.29 8.07
N GLN A 125 0.12 16.47 6.86
CA GLN A 125 -1.30 16.75 6.67
C GLN A 125 -1.95 15.58 5.94
N GLU A 126 -2.87 14.90 6.63
CA GLU A 126 -3.61 13.76 6.12
C GLU A 126 -4.67 14.16 5.10
N PHE A 127 -4.97 13.28 4.15
CA PHE A 127 -5.94 13.56 3.09
C PHE A 127 -7.38 13.35 3.55
N TRP A 128 -7.63 12.33 4.37
CA TRP A 128 -8.96 11.96 4.84
C TRP A 128 -9.56 12.97 5.82
N THR A 129 -8.73 13.75 6.56
CA THR A 129 -9.16 14.86 7.39
C THR A 129 -9.45 16.14 6.60
N GLN A 130 -9.14 16.15 5.30
CA GLN A 130 -9.14 17.33 4.43
C GLN A 130 -8.13 18.43 4.81
N ASP A 131 -7.23 18.18 5.77
CA ASP A 131 -6.24 19.17 6.21
C ASP A 131 -5.27 19.52 5.09
N PHE A 132 -4.83 18.51 4.33
CA PHE A 132 -3.97 18.73 3.18
C PHE A 132 -4.64 19.55 2.07
N GLN A 133 -5.92 19.32 1.79
CA GLN A 133 -6.67 20.00 0.73
C GLN A 133 -7.11 21.42 1.14
N ARG A 134 -7.23 21.67 2.45
CA ARG A 134 -7.77 22.93 2.99
C ARG A 134 -7.00 24.15 2.49
N GLY A 135 -7.74 25.12 1.96
CA GLY A 135 -7.18 26.39 1.48
C GLY A 135 -6.46 26.31 0.13
N LYS A 136 -6.40 25.13 -0.49
CA LYS A 136 -5.77 24.92 -1.81
C LYS A 136 -6.80 24.70 -2.92
N SER A 137 -6.46 25.08 -4.13
CA SER A 137 -7.21 24.69 -5.33
C SER A 137 -6.97 23.20 -5.62
N GLN A 138 -7.87 22.57 -6.40
CA GLN A 138 -7.71 21.17 -6.84
C GLN A 138 -6.38 20.94 -7.55
N LYS A 139 -5.95 21.89 -8.36
CA LYS A 139 -4.65 21.85 -9.04
C LYS A 139 -3.50 21.80 -8.04
N GLU A 140 -3.48 22.71 -7.05
CA GLU A 140 -2.38 22.83 -6.10
C GLU A 140 -2.18 21.57 -5.28
N TYR A 141 -3.25 21.00 -4.69
CA TYR A 141 -3.06 19.80 -3.89
C TYR A 141 -2.79 18.54 -4.71
N ASN A 142 -3.37 18.38 -5.92
CA ASN A 142 -3.03 17.25 -6.77
C ASN A 142 -1.58 17.32 -7.27
N GLU A 143 -1.13 18.49 -7.77
CA GLU A 143 0.25 18.65 -8.21
C GLU A 143 1.24 18.46 -7.05
N LYS A 144 0.93 18.98 -5.85
CA LYS A 144 1.78 18.80 -4.67
C LYS A 144 1.86 17.33 -4.22
N TYR A 145 0.75 16.60 -4.28
CA TYR A 145 0.70 15.17 -3.99
C TYR A 145 1.66 14.35 -4.88
N TYR A 146 1.55 14.51 -6.20
CA TYR A 146 2.45 13.79 -7.12
C TYR A 146 3.88 14.31 -7.05
N GLN A 147 4.10 15.57 -6.72
CA GLN A 147 5.44 16.12 -6.52
C GLN A 147 6.13 15.49 -5.31
N GLU A 148 5.41 15.35 -4.19
CA GLU A 148 5.93 14.63 -3.01
C GLU A 148 6.28 13.19 -3.35
N MET A 149 5.37 12.47 -4.02
CA MET A 149 5.60 11.10 -4.48
C MET A 149 6.85 11.00 -5.36
N LEU A 150 7.02 11.91 -6.32
CA LEU A 150 8.20 11.94 -7.20
C LEU A 150 9.50 12.15 -6.41
N HIS A 151 9.51 13.04 -5.41
CA HIS A 151 10.66 13.25 -4.56
C HIS A 151 10.97 12.01 -3.71
N VAL A 152 9.92 11.40 -3.13
CA VAL A 152 10.08 10.19 -2.31
C VAL A 152 10.69 9.05 -3.14
N VAL A 153 10.15 8.72 -4.32
CA VAL A 153 10.68 7.60 -5.13
C VAL A 153 12.10 7.87 -5.67
N LYS A 154 12.51 9.13 -5.81
CA LYS A 154 13.89 9.48 -6.17
C LYS A 154 14.90 9.29 -5.05
N GLU A 155 14.48 9.42 -3.78
CA GLU A 155 15.36 9.42 -2.61
C GLU A 155 15.32 8.12 -1.80
N TYR A 156 14.25 7.34 -1.92
CA TYR A 156 14.01 6.13 -1.16
C TYR A 156 13.77 4.92 -2.07
N ARG A 157 14.48 3.82 -1.80
CA ARG A 157 14.45 2.59 -2.62
C ARG A 157 14.19 1.31 -1.83
N ASP A 158 14.02 1.41 -0.51
CA ASP A 158 13.81 0.22 0.32
C ASP A 158 12.31 -0.13 0.38
N TYR A 159 11.71 -0.41 -0.79
CA TYR A 159 10.32 -0.83 -0.93
C TYR A 159 10.16 -1.83 -2.10
N SER A 160 9.02 -2.47 -2.19
CA SER A 160 8.70 -3.46 -3.23
C SER A 160 7.83 -2.86 -4.33
N VAL A 161 6.76 -2.18 -3.95
CA VAL A 161 5.80 -1.55 -4.85
C VAL A 161 5.35 -0.19 -4.34
N LEU A 162 4.97 0.70 -5.26
CA LEU A 162 4.26 1.93 -4.97
C LEU A 162 2.76 1.60 -4.87
N GLY A 163 2.18 1.75 -3.67
CA GLY A 163 0.79 1.45 -3.37
C GLY A 163 -0.16 2.51 -3.92
N HIS A 164 -1.41 2.11 -4.22
CA HIS A 164 -2.53 3.01 -4.60
C HIS A 164 -2.11 4.43 -4.99
N MET A 165 -1.24 4.53 -5.99
CA MET A 165 -0.50 5.76 -6.31
C MET A 165 -1.34 6.99 -6.69
N ASP A 166 -2.64 6.86 -6.82
CA ASP A 166 -3.59 7.96 -7.00
C ASP A 166 -4.59 8.08 -5.82
N LEU A 167 -4.16 7.70 -4.61
CA LEU A 167 -4.96 7.70 -3.39
C LEU A 167 -5.70 9.02 -3.13
N ILE A 168 -5.11 10.15 -3.51
CA ILE A 168 -5.72 11.47 -3.34
C ILE A 168 -7.12 11.56 -3.96
N VAL A 169 -7.42 10.76 -5.00
CA VAL A 169 -8.72 10.73 -5.68
C VAL A 169 -9.83 10.25 -4.72
N ARG A 170 -9.51 9.35 -3.78
CA ARG A 170 -10.45 8.84 -2.76
C ARG A 170 -11.00 9.97 -1.88
N TYR A 171 -10.21 11.00 -1.66
CA TYR A 171 -10.47 12.12 -0.75
C TYR A 171 -10.68 13.46 -1.48
N ASP A 172 -10.77 13.46 -2.81
CA ASP A 172 -10.98 14.67 -3.60
C ASP A 172 -12.47 14.95 -3.75
N GLU A 173 -13.00 15.80 -2.89
CA GLU A 173 -14.43 16.21 -2.91
C GLU A 173 -14.83 16.92 -4.21
N LYS A 174 -13.86 17.39 -5.01
CA LYS A 174 -14.10 18.03 -6.32
C LYS A 174 -14.16 17.04 -7.48
N GLY A 175 -13.95 15.73 -7.16
CA GLY A 175 -13.89 14.64 -8.14
C GLY A 175 -12.51 14.46 -8.75
N GLU A 176 -12.41 13.58 -9.75
CA GLU A 176 -11.13 13.24 -10.36
C GLU A 176 -10.44 14.46 -11.00
N TYR A 177 -9.17 14.69 -10.63
CA TYR A 177 -8.34 15.67 -11.32
C TYR A 177 -7.89 15.11 -12.68
N PRO A 178 -8.00 15.87 -13.79
CA PRO A 178 -7.74 15.33 -15.11
C PRO A 178 -6.33 14.76 -15.27
N PHE A 179 -6.23 13.47 -15.58
CA PHE A 179 -4.97 12.73 -15.77
C PHE A 179 -3.97 13.47 -16.67
N GLY A 180 -4.44 14.03 -17.80
CA GLY A 180 -3.56 14.75 -18.74
C GLY A 180 -2.78 15.93 -18.14
N LYS A 181 -3.25 16.48 -16.99
CA LYS A 181 -2.57 17.60 -16.31
C LYS A 181 -1.40 17.12 -15.44
N VAL A 182 -1.45 15.91 -14.94
CA VAL A 182 -0.43 15.30 -14.08
C VAL A 182 0.35 14.19 -14.78
N LYS A 183 -0.06 13.78 -15.99
CA LYS A 183 0.59 12.71 -16.77
C LYS A 183 2.11 12.84 -16.87
N PRO A 184 2.70 14.04 -17.15
CA PRO A 184 4.16 14.14 -17.24
C PRO A 184 4.88 13.76 -15.92
N MET A 185 4.30 14.17 -14.77
CA MET A 185 4.85 13.86 -13.46
C MET A 185 4.64 12.39 -13.08
N ILE A 186 3.48 11.84 -13.39
CA ILE A 186 3.18 10.41 -13.22
C ILE A 186 4.12 9.56 -14.08
N ALA A 187 4.40 9.98 -15.34
CA ALA A 187 5.35 9.28 -16.19
C ALA A 187 6.75 9.24 -15.55
N GLU A 188 7.23 10.36 -15.03
CA GLU A 188 8.55 10.44 -14.38
C GLU A 188 8.60 9.57 -13.10
N ILE A 189 7.51 9.52 -12.31
CA ILE A 189 7.39 8.60 -11.16
C ILE A 189 7.52 7.15 -11.63
N LEU A 190 6.73 6.75 -12.63
CA LEU A 190 6.71 5.37 -13.13
C LEU A 190 8.04 4.97 -13.76
N GLU A 191 8.67 5.86 -14.54
CA GLU A 191 10.01 5.64 -15.10
C GLU A 191 11.05 5.41 -14.00
N THR A 192 10.98 6.19 -12.90
CA THR A 192 11.86 6.02 -11.74
C THR A 192 11.64 4.67 -11.06
N VAL A 193 10.37 4.32 -10.78
CA VAL A 193 9.98 3.03 -10.16
C VAL A 193 10.47 1.85 -11.00
N ILE A 194 10.28 1.91 -12.33
CA ILE A 194 10.72 0.85 -13.25
C ILE A 194 12.24 0.76 -13.30
N ALA A 195 12.95 1.89 -13.40
CA ALA A 195 14.42 1.93 -13.46
C ALA A 195 15.08 1.38 -12.19
N ASP A 196 14.45 1.56 -11.03
CA ASP A 196 14.91 1.03 -9.76
C ASP A 196 14.53 -0.46 -9.56
N GLY A 197 13.80 -1.08 -10.51
CA GLY A 197 13.37 -2.49 -10.44
C GLY A 197 12.22 -2.72 -9.49
N MET A 198 11.48 -1.67 -9.12
CA MET A 198 10.30 -1.72 -8.26
C MET A 198 9.02 -1.84 -9.08
N GLY A 199 7.90 -2.13 -8.39
CA GLY A 199 6.60 -2.26 -9.02
C GLY A 199 5.58 -1.24 -8.57
N ILE A 200 4.33 -1.48 -8.99
CA ILE A 200 3.15 -0.77 -8.50
C ILE A 200 2.12 -1.76 -7.97
N GLU A 201 1.15 -1.27 -7.23
CA GLU A 201 -0.01 -2.03 -6.78
C GLU A 201 -1.23 -1.73 -7.66
N LEU A 202 -2.07 -2.75 -7.91
CA LEU A 202 -3.48 -2.59 -8.21
C LEU A 202 -4.28 -2.81 -6.92
N ASN A 203 -4.82 -1.75 -6.35
CA ASN A 203 -5.58 -1.78 -5.11
C ASN A 203 -7.08 -1.89 -5.43
N THR A 204 -7.72 -2.97 -5.01
CA THR A 204 -9.12 -3.25 -5.38
C THR A 204 -10.13 -2.53 -4.49
N SER A 205 -9.69 -1.79 -3.49
CA SER A 205 -10.57 -1.02 -2.60
C SER A 205 -11.40 0.05 -3.32
N TYR A 206 -11.02 0.44 -4.52
CA TYR A 206 -11.80 1.39 -5.33
C TYR A 206 -13.26 0.97 -5.47
N HIS A 207 -13.55 -0.32 -5.48
CA HIS A 207 -14.91 -0.84 -5.53
C HIS A 207 -15.73 -0.41 -4.30
N ARG A 208 -15.19 -0.62 -3.09
CA ARG A 208 -15.92 -0.29 -1.85
C ARG A 208 -16.04 1.20 -1.60
N TYR A 209 -15.12 2.01 -2.14
CA TYR A 209 -15.20 3.46 -2.09
C TYR A 209 -16.06 4.05 -3.21
N GLY A 210 -16.61 3.21 -4.10
CA GLY A 210 -17.48 3.65 -5.19
C GLY A 210 -16.78 4.58 -6.18
N LEU A 211 -15.46 4.44 -6.36
CA LEU A 211 -14.71 5.22 -7.33
C LEU A 211 -15.12 4.80 -8.74
N LYS A 212 -15.13 5.76 -9.67
CA LYS A 212 -15.48 5.50 -11.08
C LYS A 212 -14.39 4.77 -11.85
N ASN A 213 -13.16 4.86 -11.35
CA ASN A 213 -11.97 4.28 -11.95
C ASN A 213 -11.28 3.31 -10.98
N THR A 214 -10.35 2.52 -11.47
CA THR A 214 -9.48 1.66 -10.64
C THR A 214 -8.50 2.51 -9.83
N MET A 215 -7.77 1.90 -8.93
CA MET A 215 -6.70 2.54 -8.15
C MET A 215 -5.42 1.69 -8.27
N PRO A 216 -4.39 2.16 -9.02
CA PRO A 216 -4.43 3.40 -9.80
C PRO A 216 -5.35 3.30 -11.01
N SER A 217 -5.69 4.46 -11.58
CA SER A 217 -6.60 4.56 -12.72
C SER A 217 -6.11 3.76 -13.92
N VAL A 218 -7.05 3.33 -14.78
CA VAL A 218 -6.73 2.58 -16.02
C VAL A 218 -5.74 3.33 -16.90
N ASP A 219 -5.78 4.66 -16.92
CA ASP A 219 -4.83 5.48 -17.68
C ASP A 219 -3.40 5.36 -17.11
N ILE A 220 -3.26 5.29 -15.80
CA ILE A 220 -1.98 5.07 -15.13
C ILE A 220 -1.47 3.65 -15.38
N LEU A 221 -2.33 2.63 -15.26
CA LEU A 221 -1.97 1.24 -15.56
C LEU A 221 -1.47 1.06 -17.00
N LYS A 222 -2.17 1.68 -17.97
CA LYS A 222 -1.74 1.66 -19.37
C LYS A 222 -0.40 2.35 -19.56
N LEU A 223 -0.21 3.52 -18.97
CA LEU A 223 1.05 4.25 -19.03
C LEU A 223 2.20 3.43 -18.42
N TYR A 224 1.99 2.80 -17.26
CA TYR A 224 2.98 1.93 -16.62
C TYR A 224 3.43 0.80 -17.56
N ARG A 225 2.46 0.13 -18.20
CA ARG A 225 2.75 -0.92 -19.17
C ARG A 225 3.45 -0.38 -20.42
N GLU A 226 3.03 0.79 -20.95
CA GLU A 226 3.65 1.43 -22.12
C GLU A 226 5.13 1.78 -21.84
N LEU A 227 5.46 2.18 -20.61
CA LEU A 227 6.83 2.47 -20.16
C LEU A 227 7.65 1.20 -19.87
N GLY A 228 7.08 0.01 -19.98
CA GLY A 228 7.76 -1.26 -19.79
C GLY A 228 7.67 -1.83 -18.37
N GLY A 229 6.77 -1.33 -17.54
CA GLY A 229 6.50 -1.88 -16.22
C GLY A 229 5.85 -3.26 -16.28
N GLU A 230 6.40 -4.21 -15.51
CA GLU A 230 5.91 -5.59 -15.46
C GLU A 230 5.62 -6.09 -14.03
N ILE A 231 6.17 -5.43 -13.01
CA ILE A 231 5.97 -5.81 -11.60
C ILE A 231 4.71 -5.13 -11.07
N ILE A 232 3.67 -5.90 -10.84
CA ILE A 232 2.41 -5.40 -10.29
C ILE A 232 1.83 -6.40 -9.29
N THR A 233 1.50 -5.95 -8.08
CA THR A 233 0.77 -6.73 -7.07
C THR A 233 -0.72 -6.38 -7.10
N ILE A 234 -1.54 -7.22 -6.48
CA ILE A 234 -2.97 -6.94 -6.28
C ILE A 234 -3.27 -7.04 -4.80
N GLY A 235 -3.89 -6.01 -4.24
CA GLY A 235 -4.26 -5.95 -2.83
C GLY A 235 -5.68 -5.47 -2.62
N SER A 236 -6.37 -6.04 -1.61
CA SER A 236 -7.74 -5.63 -1.27
C SER A 236 -7.79 -4.42 -0.34
N ASP A 237 -6.67 -4.09 0.30
CA ASP A 237 -6.59 -3.02 1.32
C ASP A 237 -7.61 -3.29 2.44
N SER A 238 -7.65 -4.56 2.86
CA SER A 238 -8.64 -5.07 3.79
C SER A 238 -8.36 -4.60 5.22
N HIS A 239 -9.38 -4.05 5.88
CA HIS A 239 -9.37 -3.67 7.30
C HIS A 239 -10.43 -4.44 8.09
N LYS A 240 -11.17 -5.35 7.43
CA LYS A 240 -12.29 -6.13 7.98
C LYS A 240 -12.45 -7.43 7.23
N ALA A 241 -13.08 -8.42 7.88
CA ALA A 241 -13.34 -9.72 7.27
C ALA A 241 -14.05 -9.64 5.91
N GLU A 242 -15.02 -8.74 5.77
CA GLU A 242 -15.81 -8.55 4.55
C GLU A 242 -15.04 -7.93 3.38
N HIS A 243 -13.85 -7.36 3.64
CA HIS A 243 -12.99 -6.76 2.61
C HIS A 243 -11.93 -7.73 2.12
N LEU A 244 -11.58 -8.74 2.90
CA LEU A 244 -10.49 -9.66 2.61
C LEU A 244 -10.68 -10.35 1.26
N GLY A 245 -9.67 -10.28 0.38
CA GLY A 245 -9.65 -10.92 -0.92
C GLY A 245 -10.67 -10.40 -1.93
N THR A 246 -11.40 -9.33 -1.62
CA THR A 246 -12.45 -8.83 -2.50
C THR A 246 -11.88 -8.28 -3.80
N TYR A 247 -12.48 -8.69 -4.92
CA TYR A 247 -12.16 -8.24 -6.28
C TYR A 247 -10.73 -8.54 -6.76
N ILE A 248 -10.00 -9.45 -6.10
CA ILE A 248 -8.65 -9.86 -6.55
C ILE A 248 -8.73 -10.58 -7.91
N GLU A 249 -9.70 -11.48 -8.11
CA GLU A 249 -9.85 -12.20 -9.38
C GLU A 249 -10.28 -11.26 -10.51
N GLU A 250 -11.16 -10.29 -10.23
CA GLU A 250 -11.55 -9.24 -11.17
C GLU A 250 -10.34 -8.35 -11.52
N GLY A 251 -9.49 -8.06 -10.54
CA GLY A 251 -8.23 -7.35 -10.74
C GLY A 251 -7.30 -8.06 -11.71
N LYS A 252 -7.14 -9.38 -11.57
CA LYS A 252 -6.35 -10.19 -12.52
C LYS A 252 -6.92 -10.14 -13.95
N LEU A 253 -8.25 -10.28 -14.07
CA LEU A 253 -8.90 -10.18 -15.37
C LEU A 253 -8.67 -8.81 -16.01
N LEU A 254 -8.79 -7.73 -15.23
CA LEU A 254 -8.50 -6.38 -15.71
C LEU A 254 -7.04 -6.25 -16.17
N LEU A 255 -6.07 -6.72 -15.37
CA LEU A 255 -4.66 -6.69 -15.77
C LEU A 255 -4.43 -7.43 -17.08
N LYS A 256 -5.05 -8.60 -17.24
CA LYS A 256 -5.01 -9.37 -18.48
C LYS A 256 -5.59 -8.60 -19.68
N GLU A 257 -6.76 -7.98 -19.51
CA GLU A 257 -7.40 -7.14 -20.54
C GLU A 257 -6.53 -5.94 -20.93
N LEU A 258 -5.82 -5.34 -19.97
CA LEU A 258 -4.85 -4.28 -20.21
C LEU A 258 -3.53 -4.80 -20.82
N GLY A 259 -3.39 -6.14 -20.94
CA GLY A 259 -2.29 -6.81 -21.60
C GLY A 259 -1.08 -7.05 -20.70
N PHE A 260 -1.22 -7.00 -19.38
CA PHE A 260 -0.22 -7.55 -18.46
C PHE A 260 -0.24 -9.09 -18.57
N ARG A 261 0.93 -9.69 -18.65
CA ARG A 261 1.08 -11.14 -18.71
C ARG A 261 1.14 -11.79 -17.33
N TYR A 262 1.54 -10.99 -16.34
CA TYR A 262 1.82 -11.44 -14.99
C TYR A 262 1.27 -10.46 -13.95
N PHE A 263 0.99 -10.98 -12.77
CA PHE A 263 0.97 -10.24 -11.51
C PHE A 263 2.01 -10.88 -10.58
N CYS A 264 2.37 -10.22 -9.48
CA CYS A 264 3.46 -10.66 -8.63
C CYS A 264 3.00 -10.91 -7.19
N THR A 265 3.59 -11.92 -6.57
CA THR A 265 3.74 -12.07 -5.13
C THR A 265 5.21 -11.83 -4.76
N TYR A 266 5.54 -11.86 -3.45
CA TYR A 266 6.90 -11.58 -3.00
C TYR A 266 7.39 -12.60 -1.97
N GLU A 267 8.67 -12.92 -2.03
CA GLU A 267 9.39 -13.61 -0.99
C GLU A 267 10.75 -12.93 -0.82
N LYS A 268 11.09 -12.52 0.42
CA LYS A 268 12.38 -11.89 0.74
C LYS A 268 12.69 -10.71 -0.18
N GLN A 269 11.68 -9.85 -0.42
CA GLN A 269 11.73 -8.68 -1.29
C GLN A 269 12.03 -8.99 -2.77
N GLN A 270 11.85 -10.24 -3.19
CA GLN A 270 11.99 -10.64 -4.59
C GLN A 270 10.62 -10.95 -5.20
N PRO A 271 10.27 -10.37 -6.35
CA PRO A 271 9.00 -10.63 -7.00
C PRO A 271 8.96 -12.04 -7.60
N ILE A 272 7.81 -12.72 -7.42
CA ILE A 272 7.49 -14.01 -8.01
C ILE A 272 6.35 -13.79 -9.00
N PHE A 273 6.58 -14.08 -10.27
CA PHE A 273 5.64 -13.81 -11.35
C PHE A 273 4.62 -14.95 -11.54
N HIS A 274 3.34 -14.61 -11.56
CA HIS A 274 2.23 -15.53 -11.82
C HIS A 274 1.44 -15.05 -13.04
N SER A 275 1.01 -15.98 -13.92
CA SER A 275 0.17 -15.63 -15.07
C SER A 275 -1.16 -15.00 -14.63
N THR A 276 -1.59 -13.92 -15.32
CA THR A 276 -2.90 -13.29 -15.16
C THR A 276 -4.04 -14.13 -15.69
#